data_d2ff44791b699967c0b6cd979d7bcaa9
#
_entry.id   d2ff44791b699967c0b6cd979d7bcaa9
#
_cell.length_a   1.000
_cell.length_b   1.000
_cell.length_c   1.000
_cell.angle_alpha   90.00
_cell.angle_beta   90.00
_cell.angle_gamma   90.00
#
_symmetry.space_group_name_H-M   'P 1'
#
loop_
_entity.id
_entity.type
_entity.pdbx_description
1 polymer ?
#
loop_
_entity_poly.entity_id
_entity_poly.type
_entity_poly.pdbx_seq_one_letter_code
_entity_poly.pdbx_strand_id
1 'polypeptide(L)'
;FYAKPDTGGYRIFVLPKRLAPGDSATLVIRTVLSNPGFVNDGYRREIIQNGTFTDGGLPSIGYNSQLELSSDEDRKKHKLPKKEEDLPPHRDPYGEKTLLFNDDADFITFECTISTVPDQIAIAPGYLQKEWQQNGRRYFHYVQDSKIDYFFNLVSARYTVLRDKWVSPEGKTVNIEIFHHHEHAYNLNRMVASLKNGLSYFEQNFGPYQFRQVRILEFPRYAEFAQSFPNTIPYSEDFGWYADFSDPNKYDYFYYVTAHELAHQWWGHQVSPNYTRGSNLISESLAEYSALMIAQKQYGRENLQRFLKYDLDRYLRGRASESKKENVFINCNRPYQWYQKGSLILYALQDYVGEEKLNGAIRAFRDSFALRETPPFAGSYDLYDFIKKVVPDSLQYYLEDSWLKIALYENRIISAKAKKLDGGRYEVTLKVKSRKMYADEKGNEAEAKNMNDYIDIGVFAEDKVAKDGKKLTQPLYFQAVLLKIKGLGQLFAIFCHFVF
;
A
#
# COMPACT_ATOMS: atom_id res chain seq x y z
N PHE A 1 19.88 -32.60 18.46
CA PHE A 1 18.95 -31.46 18.74
C PHE A 1 19.36 -30.79 20.02
N TYR A 2 19.75 -29.54 19.97
CA TYR A 2 19.93 -28.73 21.16
C TYR A 2 18.88 -27.62 21.11
N ALA A 3 17.78 -27.79 21.84
CA ALA A 3 16.89 -26.68 22.13
C ALA A 3 17.32 -26.09 23.46
N LYS A 4 17.81 -24.86 23.48
CA LYS A 4 17.89 -24.09 24.71
C LYS A 4 16.48 -23.60 25.02
N PRO A 5 15.83 -24.03 26.09
CA PRO A 5 14.57 -23.45 26.49
C PRO A 5 14.82 -22.00 26.94
N ASP A 6 13.88 -21.14 26.63
CA ASP A 6 13.80 -19.78 27.16
C ASP A 6 14.73 -18.73 26.57
N THR A 7 14.70 -18.58 25.27
CA THR A 7 15.37 -17.47 24.57
C THR A 7 14.35 -16.58 23.85
N GLY A 8 13.35 -16.02 24.59
CA GLY A 8 12.41 -15.06 24.02
C GLY A 8 11.59 -15.58 22.81
N GLY A 9 11.20 -16.86 22.84
CA GLY A 9 10.45 -17.49 21.75
C GLY A 9 11.29 -18.16 20.68
N TYR A 10 12.62 -17.93 20.65
CA TYR A 10 13.50 -18.59 19.70
C TYR A 10 13.80 -20.05 20.07
N ARG A 11 13.89 -20.89 19.06
CA ARG A 11 14.35 -22.28 19.18
C ARG A 11 15.56 -22.49 18.27
N ILE A 12 16.73 -22.66 18.86
CA ILE A 12 17.98 -22.86 18.13
C ILE A 12 18.25 -24.34 18.00
N PHE A 13 18.36 -24.81 16.75
CA PHE A 13 18.69 -26.19 16.43
C PHE A 13 20.12 -26.29 15.90
N VAL A 14 20.90 -27.22 16.44
CA VAL A 14 22.21 -27.56 15.90
C VAL A 14 22.03 -28.77 15.00
N LEU A 15 22.37 -28.63 13.73
CA LEU A 15 22.29 -29.74 12.78
C LEU A 15 23.41 -30.75 13.06
N PRO A 16 23.13 -32.05 12.96
CA PRO A 16 24.15 -33.09 13.19
C PRO A 16 25.25 -33.08 12.12
N LYS A 17 24.98 -32.54 10.95
CA LYS A 17 25.89 -32.37 9.84
C LYS A 17 25.81 -30.94 9.32
N ARG A 18 26.98 -30.35 9.02
CA ARG A 18 27.05 -29.05 8.36
C ARG A 18 26.40 -29.12 6.99
N LEU A 19 25.55 -28.14 6.65
CA LEU A 19 25.04 -27.93 5.30
C LEU A 19 26.03 -27.10 4.51
N ALA A 20 26.44 -27.58 3.35
CA ALA A 20 27.20 -26.83 2.37
C ALA A 20 26.25 -26.07 1.42
N PRO A 21 26.73 -25.05 0.68
CA PRO A 21 25.94 -24.44 -0.36
C PRO A 21 25.39 -25.48 -1.36
N GLY A 22 24.06 -25.49 -1.60
CA GLY A 22 23.39 -26.47 -2.42
C GLY A 22 22.86 -27.71 -1.67
N ASP A 23 23.26 -27.92 -0.41
CA ASP A 23 22.68 -28.98 0.43
C ASP A 23 21.26 -28.58 0.90
N SER A 24 20.44 -29.61 1.21
CA SER A 24 19.12 -29.45 1.80
C SER A 24 18.95 -30.29 3.06
N ALA A 25 18.05 -29.83 3.94
CA ALA A 25 17.61 -30.59 5.11
C ALA A 25 16.10 -30.53 5.25
N THR A 26 15.50 -31.59 5.78
CA THR A 26 14.08 -31.62 6.11
C THR A 26 13.87 -31.30 7.58
N LEU A 27 13.07 -30.29 7.86
CA LEU A 27 12.63 -29.93 9.20
C LEU A 27 11.18 -30.33 9.37
N VAL A 28 10.88 -31.18 10.36
CA VAL A 28 9.51 -31.57 10.72
C VAL A 28 9.10 -30.82 11.98
N ILE A 29 8.10 -29.96 11.85
CA ILE A 29 7.57 -29.16 12.95
C ILE A 29 6.14 -29.62 13.25
N ARG A 30 5.84 -29.82 14.51
CA ARG A 30 4.47 -30.05 15.00
C ARG A 30 4.14 -28.96 15.98
N THR A 31 3.13 -28.17 15.65
CA THR A 31 2.59 -27.11 16.53
C THR A 31 1.15 -27.44 16.92
N VAL A 32 0.77 -27.00 18.10
CA VAL A 32 -0.60 -27.02 18.59
C VAL A 32 -0.95 -25.62 19.06
N LEU A 33 -1.91 -25.02 18.40
CA LEU A 33 -2.50 -23.76 18.81
C LEU A 33 -3.86 -24.08 19.42
N SER A 34 -4.08 -23.63 20.64
CA SER A 34 -5.36 -23.81 21.32
C SER A 34 -5.82 -22.53 21.97
N ASN A 35 -7.12 -22.34 22.03
CA ASN A 35 -7.71 -21.32 22.86
C ASN A 35 -7.92 -21.91 24.26
N PRO A 36 -7.27 -21.39 25.30
CA PRO A 36 -7.39 -21.93 26.65
C PRO A 36 -8.76 -21.69 27.29
N GLY A 37 -9.70 -21.08 26.57
CA GLY A 37 -11.02 -20.73 27.08
C GLY A 37 -11.05 -19.34 27.70
N PHE A 38 -11.86 -19.17 28.75
CA PHE A 38 -12.04 -17.87 29.40
C PHE A 38 -10.88 -17.61 30.39
N VAL A 39 -9.86 -16.92 29.88
CA VAL A 39 -8.66 -16.54 30.66
C VAL A 39 -8.30 -15.08 30.42
N ASN A 40 -7.61 -14.44 31.37
CA ASN A 40 -7.21 -13.04 31.23
C ASN A 40 -6.07 -12.85 30.22
N ASP A 41 -5.19 -13.85 30.12
CA ASP A 41 -4.01 -13.81 29.24
C ASP A 41 -3.95 -15.06 28.33
N GLY A 42 -3.37 -14.91 27.16
CA GLY A 42 -3.17 -16.02 26.21
C GLY A 42 -4.42 -16.43 25.43
N TYR A 43 -5.49 -15.64 25.47
CA TYR A 43 -6.66 -15.83 24.61
C TYR A 43 -6.29 -15.52 23.16
N ARG A 44 -6.59 -16.49 22.27
CA ARG A 44 -6.34 -16.33 20.83
C ARG A 44 -7.61 -15.93 20.12
N ARG A 45 -7.69 -14.67 19.73
CA ARG A 45 -8.87 -14.08 19.05
C ARG A 45 -9.11 -14.65 17.67
N GLU A 46 -8.06 -15.15 17.02
CA GLU A 46 -8.07 -15.76 15.71
C GLU A 46 -8.62 -17.19 15.69
N ILE A 47 -8.87 -17.80 16.86
CA ILE A 47 -9.49 -19.12 17.00
C ILE A 47 -10.82 -18.97 17.75
N ILE A 48 -11.91 -19.02 17.00
CA ILE A 48 -13.27 -18.85 17.55
C ILE A 48 -14.18 -19.99 17.10
N GLN A 49 -15.38 -20.07 17.67
CA GLN A 49 -16.34 -21.13 17.36
C GLN A 49 -16.75 -21.17 15.88
N ASN A 50 -16.81 -20.02 15.22
CA ASN A 50 -17.19 -19.92 13.82
C ASN A 50 -16.05 -20.21 12.84
N GLY A 51 -14.80 -20.17 13.30
CA GLY A 51 -13.67 -20.40 12.39
C GLY A 51 -12.31 -20.20 13.01
N THR A 52 -11.30 -20.39 12.18
CA THR A 52 -9.90 -20.14 12.50
C THR A 52 -9.33 -19.20 11.42
N PHE A 53 -8.64 -18.15 11.84
CA PHE A 53 -8.19 -17.05 10.95
C PHE A 53 -6.72 -16.74 11.23
N THR A 54 -5.87 -17.75 11.22
CA THR A 54 -4.45 -17.59 11.57
C THR A 54 -3.60 -17.23 10.35
N ASP A 55 -2.58 -16.42 10.57
CA ASP A 55 -1.49 -16.13 9.63
C ASP A 55 -0.49 -17.31 9.49
N GLY A 56 -1.00 -18.52 9.66
CA GLY A 56 -0.27 -19.78 9.50
C GLY A 56 0.10 -20.46 10.80
N GLY A 57 0.33 -19.75 11.88
CA GLY A 57 0.74 -20.34 13.18
C GLY A 57 1.98 -21.22 13.07
N LEU A 58 2.69 -21.13 11.96
CA LEU A 58 3.96 -21.79 11.71
C LEU A 58 5.09 -20.93 12.28
N PRO A 59 6.14 -21.52 12.84
CA PRO A 59 7.30 -20.75 13.27
C PRO A 59 8.01 -20.14 12.05
N SER A 60 8.32 -18.85 12.13
CA SER A 60 9.20 -18.22 11.16
C SER A 60 10.62 -18.82 11.24
N ILE A 61 11.29 -18.92 10.10
CA ILE A 61 12.67 -19.38 10.00
C ILE A 61 13.56 -18.16 9.99
N GLY A 62 14.62 -18.19 10.81
CA GLY A 62 15.59 -17.12 10.86
C GLY A 62 15.38 -16.15 12.04
N TYR A 63 15.96 -14.97 11.90
CA TYR A 63 15.96 -13.93 12.91
C TYR A 63 14.74 -13.02 12.75
N ASN A 64 13.99 -12.81 13.82
CA ASN A 64 12.85 -11.91 13.84
C ASN A 64 13.11 -10.72 14.79
N SER A 65 13.40 -9.56 14.22
CA SER A 65 13.69 -8.33 14.97
C SER A 65 12.52 -7.83 15.83
N GLN A 66 11.29 -8.24 15.55
CA GLN A 66 10.12 -7.87 16.35
C GLN A 66 10.11 -8.55 17.72
N LEU A 67 10.80 -9.67 17.86
CA LEU A 67 10.95 -10.37 19.14
C LEU A 67 12.07 -9.80 20.04
N GLU A 68 12.80 -8.80 19.55
CA GLU A 68 13.77 -8.11 20.39
C GLU A 68 13.13 -7.27 21.47
N LEU A 69 13.87 -7.10 22.59
CA LEU A 69 13.50 -6.12 23.60
C LEU A 69 13.37 -4.75 22.97
N SER A 70 12.17 -4.16 23.03
CA SER A 70 11.87 -2.85 22.42
C SER A 70 12.02 -1.70 23.41
N SER A 71 11.85 -1.97 24.72
CA SER A 71 11.97 -0.98 25.77
C SER A 71 13.43 -0.57 26.00
N ASP A 72 13.75 0.72 25.90
CA ASP A 72 15.07 1.27 26.22
C ASP A 72 15.52 0.91 27.63
N GLU A 73 14.58 0.86 28.59
CA GLU A 73 14.88 0.52 29.98
C GLU A 73 15.29 -0.94 30.14
N ASP A 74 14.57 -1.86 29.51
CA ASP A 74 14.90 -3.27 29.57
C ASP A 74 16.21 -3.58 28.82
N ARG A 75 16.41 -2.95 27.67
CA ARG A 75 17.70 -3.07 26.94
C ARG A 75 18.87 -2.59 27.80
N LYS A 76 18.70 -1.47 28.51
CA LYS A 76 19.72 -0.94 29.44
C LYS A 76 20.03 -1.90 30.58
N LYS A 77 19.00 -2.56 31.19
CA LYS A 77 19.19 -3.61 32.22
C LYS A 77 20.07 -4.75 31.70
N HIS A 78 19.93 -5.09 30.42
CA HIS A 78 20.70 -6.14 29.76
C HIS A 78 21.97 -5.65 29.06
N LYS A 79 22.38 -4.38 29.28
CA LYS A 79 23.57 -3.74 28.66
C LYS A 79 23.52 -3.76 27.12
N LEU A 80 22.34 -3.74 26.55
CA LEU A 80 22.15 -3.65 25.11
C LEU A 80 22.06 -2.17 24.68
N PRO A 81 22.53 -1.82 23.48
CA PRO A 81 22.31 -0.49 22.91
C PRO A 81 20.82 -0.25 22.70
N LYS A 82 20.43 0.99 22.52
CA LYS A 82 19.07 1.32 22.10
C LYS A 82 18.70 0.54 20.83
N LYS A 83 17.45 0.10 20.75
CA LYS A 83 16.99 -0.55 19.54
C LYS A 83 16.93 0.50 18.43
N GLU A 84 17.54 0.21 17.29
CA GLU A 84 17.30 0.98 16.09
C GLU A 84 15.89 0.71 15.60
N GLU A 85 15.09 1.76 15.48
CA GLU A 85 13.70 1.67 15.02
C GLU A 85 13.59 1.65 13.49
N ASP A 86 14.66 2.05 12.82
CA ASP A 86 14.70 2.19 11.38
C ASP A 86 15.35 0.96 10.74
N LEU A 87 14.83 0.61 9.55
CA LEU A 87 15.50 -0.36 8.69
C LEU A 87 16.93 0.08 8.36
N PRO A 88 17.82 -0.85 7.97
CA PRO A 88 19.18 -0.53 7.52
C PRO A 88 19.18 0.52 6.40
N PRO A 89 20.24 1.32 6.26
CA PRO A 89 20.35 2.29 5.18
C PRO A 89 20.42 1.60 3.82
N HIS A 90 20.10 2.36 2.77
CA HIS A 90 20.33 1.94 1.40
C HIS A 90 21.77 1.44 1.20
N ARG A 91 21.95 0.36 0.43
CA ARG A 91 23.22 -0.37 0.20
C ARG A 91 23.78 -1.07 1.44
N ASP A 92 22.99 -1.29 2.46
CA ASP A 92 23.39 -2.22 3.51
C ASP A 92 23.49 -3.64 2.92
N PRO A 93 24.63 -4.33 3.09
CA PRO A 93 24.87 -5.64 2.44
C PRO A 93 23.93 -6.75 2.90
N TYR A 94 23.37 -6.66 4.11
CA TYR A 94 22.35 -7.57 4.61
C TYR A 94 20.99 -7.16 4.07
N GLY A 95 20.63 -5.87 4.18
CA GLY A 95 19.35 -5.36 3.77
C GLY A 95 19.06 -5.56 2.28
N GLU A 96 20.04 -5.36 1.38
CA GLU A 96 19.87 -5.58 -0.06
C GLU A 96 19.61 -7.05 -0.45
N LYS A 97 20.01 -7.98 0.43
CA LYS A 97 19.91 -9.43 0.20
C LYS A 97 18.77 -10.09 0.95
N THR A 98 18.04 -9.33 1.76
CA THR A 98 16.94 -9.82 2.58
C THR A 98 15.64 -9.20 2.07
N LEU A 99 14.59 -10.01 1.97
CA LEU A 99 13.25 -9.53 1.61
C LEU A 99 12.55 -8.92 2.83
N LEU A 100 11.81 -7.86 2.61
CA LEU A 100 11.17 -7.08 3.69
C LEU A 100 10.11 -7.90 4.47
N PHE A 101 9.39 -8.78 3.80
CA PHE A 101 8.24 -9.49 4.37
C PHE A 101 8.50 -10.96 4.72
N ASN A 102 9.65 -11.50 4.36
CA ASN A 102 9.88 -12.95 4.40
C ASN A 102 10.86 -13.40 5.49
N ASP A 103 11.27 -12.51 6.40
CA ASP A 103 12.38 -12.77 7.35
C ASP A 103 13.60 -13.33 6.57
N ASP A 104 14.18 -14.45 7.02
CA ASP A 104 15.27 -15.14 6.30
C ASP A 104 14.76 -16.21 5.30
N ALA A 105 13.47 -16.28 5.03
CA ALA A 105 12.90 -17.18 4.03
C ALA A 105 12.81 -16.48 2.66
N ASP A 106 13.25 -17.18 1.61
CA ASP A 106 13.08 -16.74 0.23
C ASP A 106 11.71 -17.17 -0.32
N PHE A 107 11.49 -17.03 -1.63
CA PHE A 107 10.32 -17.58 -2.29
C PHE A 107 10.26 -19.10 -2.13
N ILE A 108 9.09 -19.60 -1.74
CA ILE A 108 8.84 -21.01 -1.42
C ILE A 108 7.93 -21.68 -2.45
N THR A 109 8.06 -22.99 -2.60
CA THR A 109 7.01 -23.84 -3.13
C THR A 109 6.03 -24.20 -2.01
N PHE A 110 4.73 -24.22 -2.31
CA PHE A 110 3.71 -24.45 -1.31
C PHE A 110 2.73 -25.54 -1.71
N GLU A 111 2.54 -26.51 -0.82
CA GLU A 111 1.51 -27.55 -0.89
C GLU A 111 0.95 -27.77 0.50
N CYS A 112 -0.36 -27.86 0.62
CA CYS A 112 -1.03 -28.01 1.90
C CYS A 112 -2.26 -28.91 1.82
N THR A 113 -2.42 -29.79 2.79
CA THR A 113 -3.70 -30.45 3.08
C THR A 113 -4.23 -29.92 4.41
N ILE A 114 -5.34 -29.21 4.35
CA ILE A 114 -6.01 -28.62 5.52
C ILE A 114 -7.36 -29.32 5.73
N SER A 115 -7.73 -29.56 6.99
CA SER A 115 -9.04 -30.11 7.30
C SER A 115 -9.74 -29.29 8.38
N THR A 116 -11.06 -29.24 8.29
CA THR A 116 -11.93 -28.55 9.23
C THR A 116 -13.18 -29.35 9.54
N VAL A 117 -14.09 -28.82 10.34
CA VAL A 117 -15.41 -29.41 10.58
C VAL A 117 -16.24 -29.43 9.29
N PRO A 118 -17.23 -30.32 9.15
CA PRO A 118 -17.90 -30.53 7.86
C PRO A 118 -18.64 -29.34 7.29
N ASP A 119 -19.08 -28.42 8.12
CA ASP A 119 -19.87 -27.23 7.77
C ASP A 119 -19.00 -25.98 7.47
N GLN A 120 -17.67 -26.12 7.54
CA GLN A 120 -16.74 -25.04 7.21
C GLN A 120 -16.00 -25.30 5.90
N ILE A 121 -15.55 -24.22 5.26
CA ILE A 121 -14.61 -24.23 4.14
C ILE A 121 -13.25 -23.82 4.67
N ALA A 122 -12.22 -24.63 4.40
CA ALA A 122 -10.85 -24.28 4.74
C ALA A 122 -10.09 -23.81 3.50
N ILE A 123 -9.28 -22.77 3.66
CA ILE A 123 -8.58 -22.06 2.59
C ILE A 123 -7.11 -21.94 2.95
N ALA A 124 -6.27 -22.27 1.98
CA ALA A 124 -4.82 -22.12 2.02
C ALA A 124 -4.33 -21.50 0.70
N PRO A 125 -3.07 -21.02 0.60
CA PRO A 125 -2.50 -20.59 -0.68
C PRO A 125 -2.60 -21.68 -1.76
N GLY A 126 -2.67 -21.25 -3.02
CA GLY A 126 -2.72 -22.13 -4.17
C GLY A 126 -4.12 -22.51 -4.62
N TYR A 127 -4.17 -23.46 -5.53
CA TYR A 127 -5.38 -23.90 -6.20
C TYR A 127 -5.89 -25.18 -5.59
N LEU A 128 -7.19 -25.24 -5.32
CA LEU A 128 -7.83 -26.45 -4.80
C LEU A 128 -7.73 -27.57 -5.84
N GLN A 129 -7.01 -28.65 -5.48
CA GLN A 129 -6.84 -29.85 -6.30
C GLN A 129 -7.88 -30.90 -5.97
N LYS A 130 -8.19 -31.05 -4.67
CA LYS A 130 -9.10 -32.09 -4.19
C LYS A 130 -9.80 -31.67 -2.91
N GLU A 131 -11.05 -32.04 -2.82
CA GLU A 131 -11.87 -31.94 -1.61
C GLU A 131 -12.49 -33.31 -1.30
N TRP A 132 -12.51 -33.70 -0.01
CA TRP A 132 -13.16 -34.94 0.42
C TRP A 132 -13.58 -34.89 1.88
N GLN A 133 -14.42 -35.84 2.27
CA GLN A 133 -14.80 -36.05 3.67
C GLN A 133 -14.24 -37.38 4.18
N GLN A 134 -13.72 -37.37 5.40
CA GLN A 134 -13.19 -38.56 6.06
C GLN A 134 -13.22 -38.39 7.58
N ASN A 135 -13.64 -39.39 8.33
CA ASN A 135 -13.66 -39.41 9.79
C ASN A 135 -14.35 -38.19 10.41
N GLY A 136 -15.47 -37.75 9.83
CA GLY A 136 -16.24 -36.60 10.34
C GLY A 136 -15.59 -35.24 10.09
N ARG A 137 -14.58 -35.17 9.26
CA ARG A 137 -13.91 -33.91 8.87
C ARG A 137 -13.97 -33.71 7.36
N ARG A 138 -13.90 -32.47 6.91
CA ARG A 138 -13.81 -32.02 5.52
C ARG A 138 -12.38 -31.61 5.22
N TYR A 139 -11.79 -32.12 4.17
CA TYR A 139 -10.40 -31.96 3.77
C TYR A 139 -10.30 -31.21 2.46
N PHE A 140 -9.26 -30.38 2.34
CA PHE A 140 -8.95 -29.58 1.16
C PHE A 140 -7.46 -29.69 0.88
N HIS A 141 -7.11 -30.08 -0.34
CA HIS A 141 -5.74 -30.17 -0.81
C HIS A 141 -5.45 -29.03 -1.79
N TYR A 142 -4.53 -28.16 -1.43
CA TYR A 142 -4.10 -27.00 -2.21
C TYR A 142 -2.67 -27.18 -2.68
N VAL A 143 -2.41 -26.78 -3.94
CA VAL A 143 -1.07 -26.73 -4.54
C VAL A 143 -0.89 -25.39 -5.23
N GLN A 144 0.20 -24.72 -4.93
CA GLN A 144 0.60 -23.52 -5.63
C GLN A 144 1.49 -23.89 -6.81
N ASP A 145 1.19 -23.38 -8.01
CA ASP A 145 1.89 -23.71 -9.24
C ASP A 145 3.09 -22.78 -9.55
N SER A 146 3.28 -21.76 -8.75
CA SER A 146 4.42 -20.84 -8.78
C SER A 146 4.96 -20.66 -7.37
N LYS A 147 6.21 -20.22 -7.24
CA LYS A 147 6.73 -19.84 -5.94
C LYS A 147 6.01 -18.60 -5.42
N ILE A 148 5.88 -18.52 -4.11
CA ILE A 148 5.25 -17.42 -3.38
C ILE A 148 6.14 -16.98 -2.21
N ASP A 149 5.89 -15.80 -1.68
CA ASP A 149 6.50 -15.34 -0.45
C ASP A 149 6.13 -16.24 0.73
N TYR A 150 7.02 -16.38 1.70
CA TYR A 150 6.71 -17.03 2.99
C TYR A 150 5.84 -16.11 3.87
N PHE A 151 4.79 -15.59 3.26
CA PHE A 151 3.83 -14.67 3.84
C PHE A 151 2.44 -15.08 3.38
N PHE A 152 1.69 -15.80 4.23
CA PHE A 152 0.40 -16.39 3.90
C PHE A 152 -0.44 -16.66 5.14
N ASN A 153 -1.73 -16.91 4.94
CA ASN A 153 -2.66 -17.32 5.98
C ASN A 153 -3.29 -18.69 5.73
N LEU A 154 -3.78 -19.31 6.81
CA LEU A 154 -4.62 -20.50 6.79
C LEU A 154 -5.94 -20.15 7.49
N VAL A 155 -7.06 -20.32 6.80
CA VAL A 155 -8.36 -19.86 7.27
C VAL A 155 -9.39 -20.98 7.14
N SER A 156 -10.28 -21.10 8.11
CA SER A 156 -11.49 -21.89 7.94
C SER A 156 -12.69 -21.26 8.64
N ALA A 157 -13.82 -21.19 7.94
CA ALA A 157 -15.07 -20.68 8.50
C ALA A 157 -16.30 -21.18 7.75
N ARG A 158 -17.49 -20.89 8.28
CA ARG A 158 -18.78 -21.13 7.62
C ARG A 158 -19.04 -20.06 6.57
N TYR A 159 -18.38 -20.21 5.42
CA TYR A 159 -18.47 -19.26 4.34
C TYR A 159 -19.61 -19.56 3.36
N THR A 160 -20.27 -18.50 2.92
CA THR A 160 -20.92 -18.40 1.61
C THR A 160 -19.90 -17.86 0.61
N VAL A 161 -19.97 -18.31 -0.64
CA VAL A 161 -18.99 -17.95 -1.66
C VAL A 161 -19.68 -17.32 -2.86
N LEU A 162 -19.38 -16.06 -3.12
CA LEU A 162 -19.71 -15.43 -4.40
C LEU A 162 -18.58 -15.76 -5.38
N ARG A 163 -18.96 -16.23 -6.58
CA ARG A 163 -18.03 -16.57 -7.65
C ARG A 163 -18.27 -15.71 -8.88
N ASP A 164 -17.20 -15.21 -9.44
CA ASP A 164 -17.18 -14.47 -10.69
C ASP A 164 -15.85 -14.72 -11.41
N LYS A 165 -15.62 -14.09 -12.54
CA LYS A 165 -14.38 -14.19 -13.31
C LYS A 165 -14.06 -12.88 -14.01
N TRP A 166 -12.79 -12.66 -14.22
CA TRP A 166 -12.27 -11.67 -15.14
C TRP A 166 -11.51 -12.38 -16.25
N VAL A 167 -11.58 -11.84 -17.48
CA VAL A 167 -10.88 -12.38 -18.64
C VAL A 167 -10.01 -11.27 -19.21
N SER A 168 -8.71 -11.52 -19.36
CA SER A 168 -7.78 -10.58 -19.97
C SER A 168 -8.05 -10.41 -21.47
N PRO A 169 -7.56 -9.34 -22.09
CA PRO A 169 -7.63 -9.18 -23.55
C PRO A 169 -7.01 -10.36 -24.32
N GLU A 170 -6.00 -11.03 -23.74
CA GLU A 170 -5.31 -12.20 -24.33
C GLU A 170 -6.04 -13.52 -24.02
N GLY A 171 -7.19 -13.48 -23.34
CA GLY A 171 -8.01 -14.65 -23.07
C GLY A 171 -7.65 -15.41 -21.78
N LYS A 172 -6.73 -14.91 -20.96
CA LYS A 172 -6.44 -15.50 -19.65
C LYS A 172 -7.60 -15.27 -18.70
N THR A 173 -8.08 -16.32 -18.07
CA THR A 173 -9.14 -16.25 -17.06
C THR A 173 -8.56 -16.19 -15.65
N VAL A 174 -9.03 -15.23 -14.86
CA VAL A 174 -8.80 -15.12 -13.42
C VAL A 174 -10.12 -15.34 -12.69
N ASN A 175 -10.20 -16.38 -11.88
CA ASN A 175 -11.36 -16.66 -11.04
C ASN A 175 -11.39 -15.68 -9.87
N ILE A 176 -12.55 -15.10 -9.61
CA ILE A 176 -12.80 -14.20 -8.49
C ILE A 176 -13.71 -14.93 -7.51
N GLU A 177 -13.26 -15.08 -6.27
CA GLU A 177 -14.04 -15.72 -5.22
C GLU A 177 -14.06 -14.79 -3.98
N ILE A 178 -15.26 -14.50 -3.46
CA ILE A 178 -15.43 -13.75 -2.22
C ILE A 178 -16.10 -14.67 -1.21
N PHE A 179 -15.34 -15.02 -0.17
CA PHE A 179 -15.77 -15.85 0.94
C PHE A 179 -16.25 -14.93 2.05
N HIS A 180 -17.53 -14.97 2.35
CA HIS A 180 -18.16 -14.05 3.29
C HIS A 180 -19.16 -14.77 4.20
N HIS A 181 -19.48 -14.16 5.34
CA HIS A 181 -20.59 -14.60 6.17
C HIS A 181 -21.91 -14.40 5.39
N HIS A 182 -22.83 -15.34 5.47
CA HIS A 182 -23.99 -15.34 4.56
C HIS A 182 -24.88 -14.10 4.69
N GLU A 183 -24.91 -13.47 5.88
CA GLU A 183 -25.66 -12.25 6.12
C GLU A 183 -24.93 -10.97 5.65
N HIS A 184 -23.65 -11.06 5.29
CA HIS A 184 -22.81 -9.93 4.91
C HIS A 184 -22.68 -9.82 3.38
N ALA A 185 -23.79 -9.57 2.70
CA ALA A 185 -23.82 -9.54 1.23
C ALA A 185 -23.85 -8.11 0.64
N TYR A 186 -23.70 -7.06 1.45
CA TYR A 186 -24.03 -5.69 1.02
C TYR A 186 -23.10 -5.11 -0.04
N ASN A 187 -21.79 -5.29 0.07
CA ASN A 187 -20.80 -4.63 -0.77
C ASN A 187 -20.09 -5.55 -1.78
N LEU A 188 -20.55 -6.78 -1.95
CA LEU A 188 -19.91 -7.79 -2.80
C LEU A 188 -19.71 -7.33 -4.24
N ASN A 189 -20.72 -6.68 -4.85
CA ASN A 189 -20.60 -6.18 -6.22
C ASN A 189 -19.58 -5.07 -6.36
N ARG A 190 -19.35 -4.27 -5.31
CA ARG A 190 -18.28 -3.25 -5.28
C ARG A 190 -16.90 -3.87 -5.26
N MET A 191 -16.71 -4.93 -4.45
CA MET A 191 -15.47 -5.71 -4.44
C MET A 191 -15.20 -6.31 -5.82
N VAL A 192 -16.17 -6.98 -6.42
CA VAL A 192 -16.04 -7.55 -7.75
C VAL A 192 -15.69 -6.49 -8.80
N ALA A 193 -16.36 -5.34 -8.77
CA ALA A 193 -16.08 -4.23 -9.69
C ALA A 193 -14.66 -3.69 -9.50
N SER A 194 -14.24 -3.50 -8.25
CA SER A 194 -12.89 -3.04 -7.92
C SER A 194 -11.82 -4.03 -8.39
N LEU A 195 -12.01 -5.34 -8.15
CA LEU A 195 -11.10 -6.37 -8.61
C LEU A 195 -11.00 -6.42 -10.14
N LYS A 196 -12.14 -6.38 -10.86
CA LYS A 196 -12.14 -6.41 -12.34
C LYS A 196 -11.50 -5.17 -12.95
N ASN A 197 -11.83 -3.99 -12.43
CA ASN A 197 -11.24 -2.74 -12.90
C ASN A 197 -9.74 -2.69 -12.58
N GLY A 198 -9.35 -3.17 -11.39
CA GLY A 198 -7.96 -3.28 -10.99
C GLY A 198 -7.17 -4.25 -11.86
N LEU A 199 -7.65 -5.47 -12.07
CA LEU A 199 -7.00 -6.43 -12.95
C LEU A 199 -6.81 -5.86 -14.36
N SER A 200 -7.84 -5.21 -14.91
CA SER A 200 -7.76 -4.60 -16.24
C SER A 200 -6.72 -3.49 -16.31
N TYR A 201 -6.74 -2.57 -15.36
CA TYR A 201 -5.84 -1.43 -15.35
C TYR A 201 -4.40 -1.84 -15.05
N PHE A 202 -4.18 -2.72 -14.06
CA PHE A 202 -2.83 -3.11 -13.64
C PHE A 202 -2.14 -4.00 -14.69
N GLU A 203 -2.87 -4.93 -15.29
CA GLU A 203 -2.30 -5.72 -16.40
C GLU A 203 -1.90 -4.84 -17.58
N GLN A 204 -2.75 -3.91 -17.96
CA GLN A 204 -2.47 -2.98 -19.06
C GLN A 204 -1.25 -2.11 -18.78
N ASN A 205 -1.12 -1.58 -17.57
CA ASN A 205 -0.12 -0.56 -17.24
C ASN A 205 1.16 -1.14 -16.63
N PHE A 206 1.06 -2.19 -15.81
CA PHE A 206 2.19 -2.71 -15.05
C PHE A 206 2.61 -4.12 -15.46
N GLY A 207 1.82 -4.81 -16.28
CA GLY A 207 2.13 -6.14 -16.77
C GLY A 207 1.24 -7.24 -16.15
N PRO A 208 1.40 -8.50 -16.60
CA PRO A 208 0.43 -9.54 -16.33
C PRO A 208 0.29 -9.90 -14.84
N TYR A 209 -0.95 -10.20 -14.44
CA TYR A 209 -1.25 -10.81 -13.15
C TYR A 209 -0.67 -12.22 -13.09
N GLN A 210 -0.01 -12.57 -12.00
CA GLN A 210 0.73 -13.84 -11.90
C GLN A 210 -0.14 -15.07 -11.66
N PHE A 211 -1.34 -14.90 -11.09
CA PHE A 211 -2.19 -16.00 -10.68
C PHE A 211 -3.41 -16.19 -11.59
N ARG A 212 -4.11 -17.33 -11.41
CA ARG A 212 -5.37 -17.67 -12.11
C ARG A 212 -6.60 -17.46 -11.22
N GLN A 213 -6.41 -16.93 -10.03
CA GLN A 213 -7.47 -16.61 -9.07
C GLN A 213 -7.10 -15.40 -8.23
N VAL A 214 -8.12 -14.72 -7.70
CA VAL A 214 -8.03 -13.78 -6.59
C VAL A 214 -9.17 -14.04 -5.64
N ARG A 215 -8.89 -14.12 -4.34
CA ARG A 215 -9.87 -14.41 -3.31
C ARG A 215 -9.90 -13.32 -2.27
N ILE A 216 -11.10 -12.91 -1.85
CA ILE A 216 -11.31 -12.09 -0.66
C ILE A 216 -11.90 -13.01 0.41
N LEU A 217 -11.36 -12.95 1.63
CA LEU A 217 -11.80 -13.73 2.77
C LEU A 217 -12.23 -12.79 3.89
N GLU A 218 -13.50 -12.84 4.26
CA GLU A 218 -13.96 -12.14 5.45
C GLU A 218 -13.42 -12.81 6.72
N PHE A 219 -12.92 -12.02 7.67
CA PHE A 219 -12.59 -12.46 9.00
C PHE A 219 -13.25 -11.55 10.07
N PRO A 220 -13.50 -12.10 11.29
CA PRO A 220 -14.21 -11.38 12.32
C PRO A 220 -13.46 -10.16 12.85
N ARG A 221 -14.20 -9.23 13.41
CA ARG A 221 -13.80 -7.92 13.94
C ARG A 221 -12.88 -7.98 15.17
N TYR A 222 -12.00 -8.95 15.29
CA TYR A 222 -10.95 -8.93 16.31
C TYR A 222 -9.78 -8.02 15.93
N ALA A 223 -9.71 -7.62 14.67
CA ALA A 223 -8.76 -6.66 14.11
C ALA A 223 -9.41 -5.87 12.96
N GLU A 224 -8.90 -4.68 12.69
CA GLU A 224 -9.46 -3.71 11.73
C GLU A 224 -8.46 -3.46 10.61
N PHE A 225 -8.27 -4.44 9.71
CA PHE A 225 -7.39 -4.31 8.56
C PHE A 225 -7.87 -5.15 7.36
N ALA A 226 -7.33 -4.87 6.21
CA ALA A 226 -7.20 -5.77 5.08
C ALA A 226 -5.71 -6.07 4.87
N GLN A 227 -5.38 -7.22 4.32
CA GLN A 227 -4.02 -7.64 4.08
C GLN A 227 -3.96 -8.45 2.79
N SER A 228 -2.99 -8.15 1.93
CA SER A 228 -2.75 -8.94 0.75
C SER A 228 -1.76 -10.08 1.03
N PHE A 229 -2.18 -11.30 0.71
CA PHE A 229 -1.31 -12.47 0.59
C PHE A 229 -1.33 -12.98 -0.85
N PRO A 230 -0.40 -13.82 -1.28
CA PRO A 230 -0.42 -14.36 -2.65
C PRO A 230 -1.81 -14.90 -3.03
N ASN A 231 -2.44 -14.29 -4.03
CA ASN A 231 -3.79 -14.57 -4.56
C ASN A 231 -4.96 -14.55 -3.54
N THR A 232 -4.75 -14.06 -2.33
CA THR A 232 -5.75 -14.12 -1.25
C THR A 232 -5.71 -12.88 -0.38
N ILE A 233 -6.85 -12.24 -0.15
CA ILE A 233 -6.98 -10.99 0.58
C ILE A 233 -7.93 -11.21 1.76
N PRO A 234 -7.46 -11.49 2.99
CA PRO A 234 -8.28 -11.40 4.18
C PRO A 234 -8.71 -9.97 4.45
N TYR A 235 -9.96 -9.81 4.82
CA TYR A 235 -10.63 -8.53 4.96
C TYR A 235 -11.50 -8.54 6.21
N SER A 236 -11.27 -7.61 7.13
CA SER A 236 -12.06 -7.53 8.37
C SER A 236 -13.52 -7.21 8.08
N GLU A 237 -14.43 -7.87 8.79
CA GLU A 237 -15.86 -7.58 8.72
C GLU A 237 -16.18 -6.12 9.06
N ASP A 238 -15.38 -5.49 9.94
CA ASP A 238 -15.55 -4.09 10.35
C ASP A 238 -15.27 -3.09 9.21
N PHE A 239 -14.56 -3.51 8.23
CA PHE A 239 -13.92 -2.64 7.24
C PHE A 239 -14.84 -2.22 6.09
N GLY A 240 -16.04 -2.69 5.98
CA GLY A 240 -16.91 -2.28 4.89
C GLY A 240 -18.06 -3.23 4.58
N TRP A 241 -18.12 -4.38 5.23
CA TRP A 241 -19.22 -5.32 5.04
C TRP A 241 -20.57 -4.73 5.51
N TYR A 242 -20.54 -3.79 6.46
CA TYR A 242 -21.72 -3.08 6.96
C TYR A 242 -21.86 -1.63 6.49
N ALA A 243 -20.81 -1.06 5.90
CA ALA A 243 -20.79 0.35 5.57
C ALA A 243 -21.79 0.66 4.45
N ASP A 244 -22.55 1.74 4.64
CA ASP A 244 -23.45 2.28 3.63
C ASP A 244 -22.71 3.25 2.72
N PHE A 245 -22.52 2.84 1.47
CA PHE A 245 -21.92 3.62 0.39
C PHE A 245 -22.96 4.10 -0.64
N SER A 246 -24.23 4.16 -0.28
CA SER A 246 -25.30 4.63 -1.18
C SER A 246 -25.19 6.13 -1.50
N ASP A 247 -24.59 6.92 -0.60
CA ASP A 247 -24.33 8.35 -0.84
C ASP A 247 -23.16 8.53 -1.82
N PRO A 248 -23.40 8.99 -3.05
CA PRO A 248 -22.34 9.18 -4.05
C PRO A 248 -21.36 10.29 -3.69
N ASN A 249 -21.64 11.08 -2.64
CA ASN A 249 -20.74 12.12 -2.16
C ASN A 249 -19.76 11.61 -1.09
N LYS A 250 -20.00 10.43 -0.54
CA LYS A 250 -19.05 9.80 0.38
C LYS A 250 -17.86 9.22 -0.38
N TYR A 251 -16.72 9.22 0.29
CA TYR A 251 -15.53 8.51 -0.15
C TYR A 251 -15.80 7.02 -0.16
N ASP A 252 -15.74 6.37 -1.32
CA ASP A 252 -15.89 4.92 -1.41
C ASP A 252 -14.59 4.23 -0.99
N TYR A 253 -14.34 4.24 0.31
CA TYR A 253 -13.17 3.66 0.93
C TYR A 253 -13.06 2.17 0.64
N PHE A 254 -14.18 1.48 0.58
CA PHE A 254 -14.24 0.05 0.37
C PHE A 254 -13.77 -0.37 -1.04
N TYR A 255 -14.24 0.35 -2.06
CA TYR A 255 -13.77 0.16 -3.43
C TYR A 255 -12.27 0.44 -3.54
N TYR A 256 -11.82 1.52 -2.89
CA TYR A 256 -10.42 1.95 -2.88
C TYR A 256 -9.50 0.93 -2.21
N VAL A 257 -9.83 0.47 -1.00
CA VAL A 257 -9.00 -0.51 -0.27
C VAL A 257 -8.97 -1.85 -0.99
N THR A 258 -10.08 -2.29 -1.60
CA THR A 258 -10.07 -3.50 -2.42
C THR A 258 -9.09 -3.39 -3.60
N ALA A 259 -9.02 -2.22 -4.24
CA ALA A 259 -8.05 -1.93 -5.29
C ALA A 259 -6.60 -1.88 -4.78
N HIS A 260 -6.39 -1.29 -3.60
CA HIS A 260 -5.11 -1.24 -2.92
C HIS A 260 -4.57 -2.64 -2.61
N GLU A 261 -5.37 -3.48 -1.97
CA GLU A 261 -4.99 -4.86 -1.66
C GLU A 261 -4.73 -5.71 -2.92
N LEU A 262 -5.51 -5.48 -3.98
CA LEU A 262 -5.22 -6.11 -5.27
C LEU A 262 -3.88 -5.64 -5.85
N ALA A 263 -3.53 -4.35 -5.72
CA ALA A 263 -2.29 -3.81 -6.24
C ALA A 263 -1.05 -4.41 -5.57
N HIS A 264 -1.15 -4.84 -4.32
CA HIS A 264 -0.08 -5.57 -3.64
C HIS A 264 0.29 -6.89 -4.34
N GLN A 265 -0.58 -7.45 -5.18
CA GLN A 265 -0.21 -8.61 -5.99
C GLN A 265 0.91 -8.29 -7.00
N TRP A 266 1.10 -7.02 -7.35
CA TRP A 266 2.26 -6.49 -8.10
C TRP A 266 3.31 -5.93 -7.13
N TRP A 267 2.90 -5.07 -6.19
CA TRP A 267 3.76 -4.31 -5.29
C TRP A 267 3.83 -4.98 -3.90
N GLY A 268 4.73 -5.91 -3.75
CA GLY A 268 4.88 -6.78 -2.58
C GLY A 268 5.09 -8.23 -3.00
N HIS A 269 4.25 -8.77 -3.88
CA HIS A 269 4.33 -10.19 -4.28
C HIS A 269 5.06 -10.43 -5.61
N GLN A 270 4.90 -9.59 -6.64
CA GLN A 270 5.75 -9.68 -7.82
C GLN A 270 7.07 -8.95 -7.63
N VAL A 271 7.02 -7.74 -7.10
CA VAL A 271 8.19 -6.96 -6.74
C VAL A 271 8.25 -6.91 -5.23
N SER A 272 8.88 -7.91 -4.63
CA SER A 272 9.14 -7.95 -3.19
C SER A 272 10.28 -6.99 -2.85
N PRO A 273 10.05 -6.00 -1.98
CA PRO A 273 11.08 -5.03 -1.62
C PRO A 273 12.15 -5.61 -0.71
N ASN A 274 13.32 -5.02 -0.75
CA ASN A 274 14.44 -5.37 0.13
C ASN A 274 14.26 -4.79 1.55
N TYR A 275 15.09 -5.25 2.50
CA TYR A 275 15.05 -4.86 3.90
C TYR A 275 15.89 -3.60 4.16
N THR A 276 15.58 -2.48 3.45
CA THR A 276 16.26 -1.20 3.65
C THR A 276 15.27 -0.05 3.87
N ARG A 277 15.78 1.10 4.38
CA ARG A 277 14.95 2.32 4.55
C ARG A 277 14.26 2.70 3.25
N GLY A 278 13.02 3.11 3.35
CA GLY A 278 12.23 3.53 2.22
C GLY A 278 11.60 2.39 1.41
N SER A 279 11.97 1.13 1.64
CA SER A 279 11.47 0.00 0.85
C SER A 279 9.96 -0.20 0.95
N ASN A 280 9.34 0.21 2.06
CA ASN A 280 7.88 0.22 2.21
C ASN A 280 7.16 1.08 1.15
N LEU A 281 7.82 2.07 0.54
CA LEU A 281 7.20 2.84 -0.54
C LEU A 281 6.95 2.02 -1.81
N ILE A 282 7.73 0.94 -2.04
CA ILE A 282 7.51 0.05 -3.18
C ILE A 282 6.21 -0.74 -2.99
N SER A 283 5.98 -1.23 -1.79
CA SER A 283 4.75 -1.93 -1.45
C SER A 283 3.57 -0.94 -1.37
N GLU A 284 3.63 0.00 -0.45
CA GLU A 284 2.48 0.79 -0.06
C GLU A 284 2.21 1.98 -0.99
N SER A 285 3.26 2.78 -1.32
CA SER A 285 3.02 3.98 -2.14
C SER A 285 2.61 3.63 -3.57
N LEU A 286 3.15 2.54 -4.13
CA LEU A 286 2.72 2.08 -5.45
C LEU A 286 1.32 1.46 -5.41
N ALA A 287 0.94 0.77 -4.32
CA ALA A 287 -0.41 0.26 -4.15
C ALA A 287 -1.43 1.40 -4.00
N GLU A 288 -1.12 2.42 -3.19
CA GLU A 288 -1.94 3.63 -3.05
C GLU A 288 -2.12 4.37 -4.38
N TYR A 289 -1.02 4.61 -5.10
CA TYR A 289 -1.08 5.23 -6.44
C TYR A 289 -1.95 4.42 -7.39
N SER A 290 -1.78 3.11 -7.41
CA SER A 290 -2.55 2.20 -8.26
C SER A 290 -4.04 2.28 -7.95
N ALA A 291 -4.42 2.31 -6.66
CA ALA A 291 -5.79 2.46 -6.21
C ALA A 291 -6.39 3.83 -6.57
N LEU A 292 -5.61 4.92 -6.46
CA LEU A 292 -6.03 6.26 -6.89
C LEU A 292 -6.33 6.29 -8.40
N MET A 293 -5.51 5.64 -9.22
CA MET A 293 -5.71 5.63 -10.66
C MET A 293 -6.99 4.87 -11.06
N ILE A 294 -7.31 3.76 -10.37
CA ILE A 294 -8.58 3.06 -10.59
C ILE A 294 -9.76 3.89 -10.09
N ALA A 295 -9.63 4.52 -8.92
CA ALA A 295 -10.67 5.40 -8.40
C ALA A 295 -10.93 6.58 -9.36
N GLN A 296 -9.88 7.15 -9.98
CA GLN A 296 -10.02 8.17 -11.01
C GLN A 296 -10.79 7.67 -12.24
N LYS A 297 -10.52 6.45 -12.70
CA LYS A 297 -11.24 5.84 -13.84
C LYS A 297 -12.72 5.57 -13.48
N GLN A 298 -12.99 5.17 -12.25
CA GLN A 298 -14.35 4.83 -11.79
C GLN A 298 -15.20 6.07 -11.51
N TYR A 299 -14.65 7.08 -10.85
CA TYR A 299 -15.40 8.22 -10.32
C TYR A 299 -15.17 9.54 -11.06
N GLY A 300 -14.20 9.59 -11.97
CA GLY A 300 -13.78 10.80 -12.65
C GLY A 300 -12.78 11.62 -11.83
N ARG A 301 -11.98 12.42 -12.54
CA ARG A 301 -10.93 13.27 -11.95
C ARG A 301 -11.50 14.30 -10.97
N GLU A 302 -12.66 14.85 -11.26
CA GLU A 302 -13.35 15.85 -10.43
C GLU A 302 -13.76 15.29 -9.06
N ASN A 303 -14.03 13.98 -8.99
CA ASN A 303 -14.43 13.31 -7.75
C ASN A 303 -13.23 12.80 -6.95
N LEU A 304 -12.04 12.75 -7.55
CA LEU A 304 -10.84 12.26 -6.89
C LEU A 304 -10.36 13.19 -5.76
N GLN A 305 -10.75 14.45 -5.76
CA GLN A 305 -10.40 15.41 -4.69
C GLN A 305 -10.72 14.89 -3.28
N ARG A 306 -11.74 14.05 -3.13
CA ARG A 306 -12.11 13.47 -1.82
C ARG A 306 -11.05 12.48 -1.32
N PHE A 307 -10.51 11.68 -2.24
CA PHE A 307 -9.47 10.71 -1.96
C PHE A 307 -8.16 11.43 -1.61
N LEU A 308 -7.77 12.40 -2.44
CA LEU A 308 -6.58 13.21 -2.21
C LEU A 308 -6.67 14.04 -0.92
N LYS A 309 -7.86 14.58 -0.61
CA LYS A 309 -8.08 15.31 0.64
C LYS A 309 -7.95 14.40 1.87
N TYR A 310 -8.48 13.17 1.77
CA TYR A 310 -8.36 12.20 2.85
C TYR A 310 -6.87 11.88 3.14
N ASP A 311 -6.07 11.64 2.11
CA ASP A 311 -4.65 11.38 2.25
C ASP A 311 -3.90 12.60 2.78
N LEU A 312 -4.20 13.79 2.27
CA LEU A 312 -3.57 15.02 2.76
C LEU A 312 -3.88 15.26 4.25
N ASP A 313 -5.13 15.12 4.66
CA ASP A 313 -5.52 15.31 6.06
C ASP A 313 -4.82 14.28 6.98
N ARG A 314 -4.66 13.05 6.54
CA ARG A 314 -3.94 12.00 7.29
C ARG A 314 -2.44 12.25 7.34
N TYR A 315 -1.84 12.64 6.23
CA TYR A 315 -0.43 13.03 6.21
C TYR A 315 -0.15 14.17 7.20
N LEU A 316 -0.94 15.23 7.16
CA LEU A 316 -0.77 16.39 8.04
C LEU A 316 -0.98 16.02 9.51
N ARG A 317 -1.94 15.16 9.85
CA ARG A 317 -2.15 14.67 11.22
C ARG A 317 -0.98 13.78 11.68
N GLY A 318 -0.52 12.85 10.84
CA GLY A 318 0.63 12.01 11.13
C GLY A 318 1.86 12.85 11.43
N ARG A 319 2.14 13.82 10.58
CA ARG A 319 3.25 14.77 10.75
C ARG A 319 3.12 15.64 12.02
N ALA A 320 1.91 16.08 12.35
CA ALA A 320 1.66 16.90 13.54
C ALA A 320 1.81 16.12 14.86
N SER A 321 1.59 14.80 14.84
CA SER A 321 1.62 13.93 16.03
C SER A 321 2.93 13.16 16.22
N GLU A 322 3.89 13.29 15.31
CA GLU A 322 5.16 12.57 15.39
C GLU A 322 6.07 13.04 16.55
N SER A 323 6.69 12.10 17.22
CA SER A 323 7.72 12.37 18.25
C SER A 323 9.11 12.60 17.65
N LYS A 324 9.43 11.91 16.56
CA LYS A 324 10.61 12.13 15.72
C LYS A 324 10.15 12.68 14.39
N LYS A 325 10.85 13.66 13.85
CA LYS A 325 10.49 14.29 12.58
C LYS A 325 10.63 13.33 11.40
N GLU A 326 9.87 13.58 10.34
CA GLU A 326 9.89 12.76 9.14
C GLU A 326 11.28 12.75 8.49
N ASN A 327 11.62 11.60 7.89
CA ASN A 327 12.77 11.51 6.99
C ASN A 327 12.39 12.01 5.59
N VAL A 328 13.40 12.21 4.74
CA VAL A 328 13.17 12.37 3.30
C VAL A 328 12.40 11.17 2.75
N PHE A 329 11.53 11.40 1.78
CA PHE A 329 10.57 10.37 1.34
C PHE A 329 11.25 9.10 0.82
N ILE A 330 12.38 9.22 0.11
CA ILE A 330 13.12 8.05 -0.39
C ILE A 330 13.63 7.12 0.73
N ASN A 331 13.76 7.65 1.97
CA ASN A 331 14.14 6.93 3.18
C ASN A 331 13.01 6.92 4.21
N CYS A 332 11.75 6.96 3.75
CA CYS A 332 10.59 7.00 4.64
C CYS A 332 10.60 5.84 5.65
N ASN A 333 10.19 6.17 6.88
CA ASN A 333 10.20 5.23 8.00
C ASN A 333 8.92 5.30 8.86
N ARG A 334 7.88 5.95 8.37
CA ARG A 334 6.60 6.10 9.07
C ARG A 334 5.41 5.82 8.13
N PRO A 335 4.33 5.20 8.63
CA PRO A 335 3.15 4.87 7.83
C PRO A 335 2.56 6.06 7.06
N TYR A 336 2.39 7.21 7.69
CA TYR A 336 1.82 8.39 7.03
C TYR A 336 2.68 8.91 5.85
N GLN A 337 3.96 8.50 5.76
CA GLN A 337 4.82 8.83 4.64
C GLN A 337 4.60 7.88 3.46
N TRP A 338 4.71 6.57 3.67
CA TRP A 338 4.59 5.62 2.55
C TRP A 338 3.15 5.39 2.10
N TYR A 339 2.14 5.57 2.97
CA TYR A 339 0.74 5.58 2.54
C TYR A 339 0.35 6.93 1.95
N GLN A 340 0.17 7.94 2.78
CA GLN A 340 -0.51 9.18 2.39
C GLN A 340 0.39 10.15 1.61
N LYS A 341 1.63 10.38 2.06
CA LYS A 341 2.56 11.24 1.30
C LYS A 341 2.93 10.61 -0.04
N GLY A 342 3.11 9.29 -0.05
CA GLY A 342 3.47 8.54 -1.26
C GLY A 342 2.41 8.63 -2.34
N SER A 343 1.13 8.44 -1.99
CA SER A 343 0.00 8.58 -2.92
C SER A 343 -0.03 9.98 -3.54
N LEU A 344 0.11 11.02 -2.72
CA LEU A 344 0.09 12.42 -3.18
C LEU A 344 1.25 12.76 -4.10
N ILE A 345 2.47 12.31 -3.75
CA ILE A 345 3.68 12.55 -4.57
C ILE A 345 3.55 11.90 -5.94
N LEU A 346 3.16 10.63 -5.99
CA LEU A 346 3.04 9.88 -7.24
C LEU A 346 1.88 10.39 -8.10
N TYR A 347 0.75 10.73 -7.48
CA TYR A 347 -0.37 11.30 -8.20
C TYR A 347 -0.05 12.67 -8.82
N ALA A 348 0.61 13.56 -8.06
CA ALA A 348 1.05 14.84 -8.59
C ALA A 348 2.12 14.69 -9.69
N LEU A 349 3.02 13.73 -9.52
CA LEU A 349 4.02 13.43 -10.57
C LEU A 349 3.35 12.94 -11.85
N GLN A 350 2.34 12.05 -11.74
CA GLN A 350 1.53 11.60 -12.88
C GLN A 350 0.85 12.78 -13.59
N ASP A 351 0.35 13.77 -12.84
CA ASP A 351 -0.29 14.95 -13.41
C ASP A 351 0.71 15.82 -14.20
N TYR A 352 1.93 15.95 -13.72
CA TYR A 352 2.99 16.74 -14.37
C TYR A 352 3.62 16.05 -15.56
N VAL A 353 3.94 14.75 -15.48
CA VAL A 353 4.68 14.04 -16.56
C VAL A 353 3.78 13.27 -17.50
N GLY A 354 2.53 13.02 -17.12
CA GLY A 354 1.55 12.20 -17.82
C GLY A 354 1.52 10.75 -17.32
N GLU A 355 0.30 10.21 -17.24
CA GLU A 355 0.01 8.85 -16.76
C GLU A 355 0.83 7.78 -17.49
N GLU A 356 0.85 7.83 -18.82
CA GLU A 356 1.54 6.84 -19.65
C GLU A 356 3.04 6.79 -19.39
N LYS A 357 3.70 7.94 -19.23
CA LYS A 357 5.13 8.00 -18.97
C LYS A 357 5.49 7.47 -17.59
N LEU A 358 4.73 7.89 -16.56
CA LEU A 358 4.97 7.42 -15.19
C LEU A 358 4.70 5.92 -15.09
N ASN A 359 3.57 5.45 -15.61
CA ASN A 359 3.24 4.02 -15.59
C ASN A 359 4.27 3.19 -16.39
N GLY A 360 4.78 3.72 -17.51
CA GLY A 360 5.86 3.09 -18.27
C GLY A 360 7.15 2.93 -17.48
N ALA A 361 7.54 3.94 -16.66
CA ALA A 361 8.69 3.85 -15.79
C ALA A 361 8.48 2.81 -14.65
N ILE A 362 7.30 2.82 -14.05
CA ILE A 362 6.91 1.87 -12.99
C ILE A 362 6.86 0.44 -13.56
N ARG A 363 6.36 0.27 -14.80
CA ARG A 363 6.39 -1.02 -15.50
C ARG A 363 7.82 -1.51 -15.76
N ALA A 364 8.70 -0.63 -16.25
CA ALA A 364 10.10 -0.98 -16.49
C ALA A 364 10.83 -1.37 -15.18
N PHE A 365 10.52 -0.69 -14.08
CA PHE A 365 10.98 -1.08 -12.75
C PHE A 365 10.47 -2.47 -12.37
N ARG A 366 9.16 -2.72 -12.50
CA ARG A 366 8.56 -4.03 -12.24
C ARG A 366 9.23 -5.12 -13.09
N ASP A 367 9.38 -4.91 -14.38
CA ASP A 367 9.96 -5.90 -15.31
C ASP A 367 11.42 -6.25 -14.96
N SER A 368 12.13 -5.32 -14.32
CA SER A 368 13.50 -5.55 -13.85
C SER A 368 13.59 -6.35 -12.55
N PHE A 369 12.55 -6.33 -11.71
CA PHE A 369 12.59 -6.92 -10.37
C PHE A 369 11.52 -7.98 -10.10
N ALA A 370 10.54 -8.15 -11.01
CA ALA A 370 9.43 -9.08 -10.77
C ALA A 370 9.89 -10.53 -10.58
N LEU A 371 9.39 -11.16 -9.53
CA LEU A 371 9.62 -12.55 -9.17
C LEU A 371 11.12 -12.91 -9.08
N ARG A 372 11.92 -11.94 -8.67
CA ARG A 372 13.36 -12.12 -8.51
C ARG A 372 13.64 -12.99 -7.29
N GLU A 373 14.25 -14.14 -7.50
CA GLU A 373 14.60 -15.10 -6.44
C GLU A 373 15.99 -14.89 -5.86
N THR A 374 16.80 -14.03 -6.46
CA THR A 374 18.18 -13.80 -6.04
C THR A 374 18.46 -12.32 -5.88
N PRO A 375 19.22 -11.93 -4.83
CA PRO A 375 19.57 -10.54 -4.62
C PRO A 375 20.46 -9.94 -5.75
N PRO A 376 20.55 -8.61 -5.87
CA PRO A 376 19.90 -7.64 -4.98
C PRO A 376 18.41 -7.53 -5.26
N PHE A 377 17.63 -7.36 -4.20
CA PHE A 377 16.19 -7.11 -4.28
C PHE A 377 15.89 -5.61 -4.44
N ALA A 378 14.66 -5.28 -4.86
CA ALA A 378 14.25 -3.92 -5.17
C ALA A 378 14.29 -2.98 -3.96
N GLY A 379 14.92 -1.82 -4.09
CA GLY A 379 14.92 -0.76 -3.09
C GLY A 379 14.29 0.55 -3.60
N SER A 380 14.05 1.48 -2.69
CA SER A 380 13.44 2.78 -3.01
C SER A 380 14.26 3.59 -4.03
N TYR A 381 15.58 3.49 -3.99
CA TYR A 381 16.47 4.17 -4.92
C TYR A 381 16.38 3.60 -6.33
N ASP A 382 16.15 2.30 -6.48
CA ASP A 382 15.93 1.69 -7.79
C ASP A 382 14.68 2.28 -8.44
N LEU A 383 13.56 2.33 -7.70
CA LEU A 383 12.33 2.95 -8.20
C LEU A 383 12.54 4.41 -8.56
N TYR A 384 13.22 5.18 -7.71
CA TYR A 384 13.55 6.57 -7.98
C TYR A 384 14.34 6.74 -9.30
N ASP A 385 15.33 5.89 -9.55
CA ASP A 385 16.16 5.94 -10.75
C ASP A 385 15.37 5.61 -12.02
N PHE A 386 14.40 4.69 -11.96
CA PHE A 386 13.50 4.45 -13.10
C PHE A 386 12.57 5.63 -13.37
N ILE A 387 12.00 6.24 -12.34
CA ILE A 387 11.12 7.41 -12.48
C ILE A 387 11.91 8.62 -12.99
N LYS A 388 13.10 8.84 -12.47
CA LYS A 388 13.97 9.98 -12.85
C LYS A 388 14.26 10.04 -14.35
N LYS A 389 14.37 8.88 -15.02
CA LYS A 389 14.65 8.80 -16.47
C LYS A 389 13.53 9.37 -17.35
N VAL A 390 12.30 9.40 -16.86
CA VAL A 390 11.13 9.87 -17.63
C VAL A 390 10.68 11.27 -17.23
N VAL A 391 11.20 11.82 -16.14
CA VAL A 391 10.90 13.18 -15.68
C VAL A 391 11.74 14.17 -16.47
N PRO A 392 11.13 15.15 -17.19
CA PRO A 392 11.87 16.15 -17.95
C PRO A 392 12.68 17.07 -17.04
N ASP A 393 13.75 17.68 -17.57
CA ASP A 393 14.67 18.57 -16.83
C ASP A 393 13.94 19.71 -16.10
N SER A 394 12.90 20.25 -16.70
CA SER A 394 12.07 21.31 -16.10
C SER A 394 11.31 20.91 -14.83
N LEU A 395 11.15 19.61 -14.60
CA LEU A 395 10.45 19.03 -13.45
C LEU A 395 11.37 18.22 -12.51
N GLN A 396 12.67 18.15 -12.79
CA GLN A 396 13.62 17.45 -11.89
C GLN A 396 13.62 18.04 -10.48
N TYR A 397 13.39 19.37 -10.35
CA TYR A 397 13.27 20.01 -9.05
C TYR A 397 12.12 19.43 -8.20
N TYR A 398 10.98 19.10 -8.85
CA TYR A 398 9.83 18.49 -8.16
C TYR A 398 10.20 17.11 -7.62
N LEU A 399 10.86 16.28 -8.44
CA LEU A 399 11.31 14.97 -8.04
C LEU A 399 12.31 15.05 -6.87
N GLU A 400 13.31 15.94 -6.94
CA GLU A 400 14.26 16.16 -5.86
C GLU A 400 13.59 16.63 -4.58
N ASP A 401 12.71 17.62 -4.65
CA ASP A 401 12.06 18.22 -3.49
C ASP A 401 11.07 17.28 -2.82
N SER A 402 10.37 16.44 -3.58
CA SER A 402 9.39 15.50 -3.04
C SER A 402 10.02 14.21 -2.51
N TRP A 403 11.16 13.76 -3.08
CA TRP A 403 11.80 12.50 -2.71
C TRP A 403 13.04 12.64 -1.83
N LEU A 404 13.91 13.62 -2.16
CA LEU A 404 15.23 13.76 -1.54
C LEU A 404 15.31 14.86 -0.48
N LYS A 405 14.24 15.65 -0.34
CA LYS A 405 14.13 16.75 0.60
C LYS A 405 12.79 16.71 1.33
N ILE A 406 12.69 17.44 2.41
CA ILE A 406 11.44 17.71 3.11
C ILE A 406 11.03 19.12 2.72
N ALA A 407 10.34 19.26 1.59
CA ALA A 407 9.88 20.55 1.08
C ALA A 407 8.44 20.82 1.53
N LEU A 408 8.23 22.01 2.07
CA LEU A 408 6.95 22.50 2.55
C LEU A 408 6.59 23.77 1.80
N TYR A 409 5.33 23.93 1.44
CA TYR A 409 4.84 25.10 0.73
C TYR A 409 3.81 25.85 1.55
N GLU A 410 3.95 27.16 1.60
CA GLU A 410 2.94 28.07 2.11
C GLU A 410 2.42 28.90 0.92
N ASN A 411 1.32 28.46 0.31
CA ASN A 411 0.68 29.12 -0.80
C ASN A 411 -0.62 29.78 -0.33
N ARG A 412 -0.75 31.09 -0.57
CA ARG A 412 -1.94 31.87 -0.16
C ARG A 412 -2.39 32.81 -1.26
N ILE A 413 -3.69 32.85 -1.50
CA ILE A 413 -4.33 33.90 -2.28
C ILE A 413 -4.53 35.11 -1.34
N ILE A 414 -3.85 36.20 -1.62
CA ILE A 414 -3.96 37.44 -0.85
C ILE A 414 -5.18 38.26 -1.31
N SER A 415 -5.45 38.26 -2.61
CA SER A 415 -6.66 38.85 -3.18
C SER A 415 -7.02 38.20 -4.50
N ALA A 416 -8.32 38.13 -4.77
CA ALA A 416 -8.89 37.75 -6.04
C ALA A 416 -9.91 38.83 -6.46
N LYS A 417 -9.84 39.29 -7.70
CA LYS A 417 -10.76 40.29 -8.26
C LYS A 417 -11.26 39.78 -9.61
N ALA A 418 -12.55 39.79 -9.80
CA ALA A 418 -13.18 39.46 -11.09
C ALA A 418 -13.85 40.72 -11.64
N LYS A 419 -13.59 41.05 -12.90
CA LYS A 419 -14.19 42.15 -13.65
C LYS A 419 -14.96 41.53 -14.83
N LYS A 420 -16.24 41.84 -14.93
CA LYS A 420 -17.04 41.45 -16.07
C LYS A 420 -16.66 42.27 -17.30
N LEU A 421 -16.44 41.59 -18.42
CA LEU A 421 -16.16 42.16 -19.72
C LEU A 421 -17.37 41.98 -20.65
N ASP A 422 -17.31 42.61 -21.83
CA ASP A 422 -18.33 42.43 -22.87
C ASP A 422 -18.40 40.98 -23.36
N GLY A 423 -19.59 40.55 -23.80
CA GLY A 423 -19.83 39.20 -24.29
C GLY A 423 -19.87 38.11 -23.22
N GLY A 424 -20.10 38.47 -21.95
CA GLY A 424 -20.22 37.51 -20.85
C GLY A 424 -18.89 36.98 -20.30
N ARG A 425 -17.79 37.53 -20.76
CA ARG A 425 -16.43 37.16 -20.32
C ARG A 425 -16.09 37.81 -18.99
N TYR A 426 -15.08 37.25 -18.30
CA TYR A 426 -14.55 37.76 -17.05
C TYR A 426 -13.02 37.87 -17.11
N GLU A 427 -12.48 38.97 -16.61
CA GLU A 427 -11.07 39.15 -16.30
C GLU A 427 -10.88 38.85 -14.81
N VAL A 428 -10.02 37.89 -14.48
CA VAL A 428 -9.71 37.54 -13.09
C VAL A 428 -8.26 37.92 -12.76
N THR A 429 -8.10 38.75 -11.74
CA THR A 429 -6.77 39.14 -11.25
C THR A 429 -6.54 38.54 -9.88
N LEU A 430 -5.46 37.76 -9.75
CA LEU A 430 -5.06 37.13 -8.50
C LEU A 430 -3.77 37.72 -7.98
N LYS A 431 -3.70 37.97 -6.65
CA LYS A 431 -2.47 38.22 -5.93
C LYS A 431 -2.15 37.04 -5.04
N VAL A 432 -1.09 36.30 -5.38
CA VAL A 432 -0.67 35.09 -4.69
C VAL A 432 0.63 35.34 -3.92
N LYS A 433 0.71 34.86 -2.70
CA LYS A 433 1.95 34.73 -1.93
C LYS A 433 2.34 33.24 -1.90
N SER A 434 3.58 32.95 -2.25
CA SER A 434 4.12 31.61 -2.16
C SER A 434 5.46 31.64 -1.42
N ARG A 435 5.66 30.68 -0.53
CA ARG A 435 6.91 30.44 0.17
C ARG A 435 7.20 28.96 0.13
N LYS A 436 8.47 28.62 -0.03
CA LYS A 436 8.98 27.26 0.05
C LYS A 436 9.96 27.15 1.20
N MET A 437 9.76 26.18 2.05
CA MET A 437 10.61 25.88 3.20
C MET A 437 11.21 24.50 3.02
N TYR A 438 12.45 24.32 3.45
CA TYR A 438 13.07 23.03 3.61
C TYR A 438 13.19 22.72 5.09
N ALA A 439 12.73 21.55 5.50
CA ALA A 439 12.93 21.05 6.85
C ALA A 439 14.06 19.99 6.87
N ASP A 440 14.74 19.90 8.02
CA ASP A 440 15.65 18.79 8.29
C ASP A 440 14.96 17.70 9.15
N GLU A 441 15.64 16.56 9.34
CA GLU A 441 15.16 15.44 10.15
C GLU A 441 15.01 15.78 11.65
N LYS A 442 15.48 16.95 12.08
CA LYS A 442 15.29 17.50 13.43
C LYS A 442 14.10 18.45 13.52
N GLY A 443 13.49 18.79 12.37
CA GLY A 443 12.37 19.72 12.27
C GLY A 443 12.77 21.19 12.22
N ASN A 444 14.05 21.53 12.02
CA ASN A 444 14.44 22.90 11.75
C ASN A 444 14.01 23.27 10.33
N GLU A 445 13.40 24.43 10.16
CA GLU A 445 12.90 24.91 8.88
C GLU A 445 13.71 26.13 8.42
N ALA A 446 14.04 26.15 7.13
CA ALA A 446 14.71 27.26 6.48
C ALA A 446 13.99 27.60 5.16
N GLU A 447 13.78 28.89 4.91
CA GLU A 447 13.18 29.38 3.66
C GLU A 447 14.13 29.17 2.48
N ALA A 448 13.62 28.63 1.38
CA ALA A 448 14.36 28.47 0.14
C ALA A 448 14.75 29.86 -0.40
N LYS A 449 16.04 30.06 -0.68
CA LYS A 449 16.55 31.32 -1.22
C LYS A 449 15.99 31.70 -2.59
N ASN A 450 15.71 30.66 -3.40
CA ASN A 450 15.15 30.81 -4.73
C ASN A 450 14.05 29.76 -4.91
N MET A 451 12.99 30.13 -5.59
CA MET A 451 11.90 29.25 -5.99
C MET A 451 11.65 29.42 -7.49
N ASN A 452 11.59 28.33 -8.22
CA ASN A 452 11.28 28.30 -9.66
C ASN A 452 10.39 27.09 -9.92
N ASP A 453 9.20 27.12 -9.31
CA ASP A 453 8.31 25.97 -9.20
C ASP A 453 6.99 26.24 -9.91
N TYR A 454 6.38 25.20 -10.47
CA TYR A 454 5.01 25.27 -10.96
C TYR A 454 4.04 25.17 -9.80
N ILE A 455 3.01 26.02 -9.83
CA ILE A 455 1.89 25.99 -8.90
C ILE A 455 0.60 26.01 -9.71
N ASP A 456 -0.30 25.08 -9.42
CA ASP A 456 -1.60 25.02 -10.08
C ASP A 456 -2.54 26.11 -9.56
N ILE A 457 -3.15 26.81 -10.50
CA ILE A 457 -4.17 27.82 -10.21
C ILE A 457 -5.47 27.41 -10.85
N GLY A 458 -6.51 27.23 -10.06
CA GLY A 458 -7.86 26.96 -10.48
C GLY A 458 -8.79 28.14 -10.23
N VAL A 459 -9.62 28.48 -11.21
CA VAL A 459 -10.72 29.44 -11.08
C VAL A 459 -12.03 28.70 -11.26
N PHE A 460 -12.90 28.78 -10.26
CA PHE A 460 -14.18 28.09 -10.23
C PHE A 460 -15.32 29.11 -10.31
N ALA A 461 -16.42 28.76 -10.94
CA ALA A 461 -17.65 29.54 -10.84
C ALA A 461 -18.18 29.49 -9.39
N GLU A 462 -18.77 30.58 -8.92
CA GLU A 462 -19.52 30.56 -7.68
C GLU A 462 -20.65 29.50 -7.80
N ASP A 463 -20.80 28.68 -6.77
CA ASP A 463 -21.65 27.48 -6.75
C ASP A 463 -23.03 27.71 -7.41
N LYS A 464 -23.14 27.48 -8.69
CA LYS A 464 -24.42 27.21 -9.32
C LYS A 464 -24.76 25.77 -9.00
N VAL A 465 -25.65 25.60 -8.03
CA VAL A 465 -26.33 24.34 -7.84
C VAL A 465 -27.10 24.07 -9.14
N ALA A 466 -26.73 23.04 -9.88
CA ALA A 466 -27.47 22.60 -11.03
C ALA A 466 -28.95 22.34 -10.63
N LYS A 467 -29.90 22.39 -11.57
CA LYS A 467 -31.32 22.16 -11.27
C LYS A 467 -31.61 20.81 -10.59
N ASP A 468 -30.64 19.89 -10.64
CA ASP A 468 -30.66 18.56 -9.99
C ASP A 468 -29.99 18.54 -8.60
N GLY A 469 -29.63 19.68 -8.05
CA GLY A 469 -28.98 19.79 -6.73
C GLY A 469 -27.47 19.46 -6.71
N LYS A 470 -26.85 19.11 -7.83
CA LYS A 470 -25.40 18.85 -7.89
C LYS A 470 -24.60 20.14 -7.99
N LYS A 471 -23.57 20.27 -7.15
CA LYS A 471 -22.59 21.34 -7.29
C LYS A 471 -21.78 21.15 -8.56
N LEU A 472 -21.71 22.18 -9.41
CA LEU A 472 -20.79 22.19 -10.54
C LEU A 472 -19.37 22.43 -10.00
N THR A 473 -18.56 21.37 -9.94
CA THR A 473 -17.19 21.39 -9.40
C THR A 473 -16.11 21.49 -10.48
N GLN A 474 -16.48 21.64 -11.76
CA GLN A 474 -15.48 21.80 -12.81
C GLN A 474 -14.89 23.21 -12.80
N PRO A 475 -13.56 23.34 -12.82
CA PRO A 475 -12.92 24.63 -12.92
C PRO A 475 -13.25 25.27 -14.26
N LEU A 476 -13.58 26.57 -14.23
CA LEU A 476 -13.66 27.39 -15.44
C LEU A 476 -12.29 27.55 -16.09
N TYR A 477 -11.25 27.49 -15.27
CA TYR A 477 -9.86 27.61 -15.67
C TYR A 477 -9.00 26.78 -14.72
N PHE A 478 -8.07 26.00 -15.27
CA PHE A 478 -7.04 25.30 -14.53
C PHE A 478 -5.75 25.29 -15.33
N GLN A 479 -4.68 25.86 -14.76
CA GLN A 479 -3.37 25.87 -15.39
C GLN A 479 -2.25 25.90 -14.37
N ALA A 480 -1.18 25.16 -14.63
CA ALA A 480 0.08 25.29 -13.90
C ALA A 480 0.76 26.61 -14.27
N VAL A 481 1.09 27.41 -13.27
CA VAL A 481 1.78 28.69 -13.42
C VAL A 481 3.16 28.59 -12.80
N LEU A 482 4.20 28.91 -13.60
CA LEU A 482 5.57 28.93 -13.12
C LEU A 482 5.81 30.15 -12.25
N LEU A 483 6.04 29.94 -10.95
CA LEU A 483 6.39 30.97 -9.98
C LEU A 483 7.90 31.07 -9.84
N LYS A 484 8.46 32.22 -10.19
CA LYS A 484 9.88 32.54 -10.01
C LYS A 484 10.04 33.55 -8.88
N ILE A 485 10.64 33.11 -7.79
CA ILE A 485 10.95 33.98 -6.63
C ILE A 485 12.46 34.07 -6.48
N LYS A 486 13.00 35.30 -6.46
CA LYS A 486 14.39 35.54 -6.17
C LYS A 486 14.51 36.31 -4.86
N GLY A 487 15.27 35.77 -3.91
CA GLY A 487 15.53 36.38 -2.60
C GLY A 487 14.49 36.07 -1.51
N LEU A 488 14.90 36.27 -0.26
CA LEU A 488 14.06 36.05 0.92
C LEU A 488 12.93 37.07 1.01
N GLY A 489 11.70 36.62 1.16
CA GLY A 489 10.59 37.45 1.64
C GLY A 489 9.94 38.40 0.65
N GLN A 490 10.18 38.33 -0.67
CA GLN A 490 9.50 39.21 -1.62
C GLN A 490 8.09 38.72 -1.97
N LEU A 491 7.13 39.64 -1.77
CA LEU A 491 5.74 39.47 -2.19
C LEU A 491 5.66 39.68 -3.71
N PHE A 492 5.38 38.63 -4.47
CA PHE A 492 5.09 38.76 -5.90
C PHE A 492 3.59 38.83 -6.12
N ALA A 493 3.13 39.92 -6.71
CA ALA A 493 1.83 39.98 -7.33
C ALA A 493 1.96 39.35 -8.72
N ILE A 494 1.43 38.14 -8.86
CA ILE A 494 1.24 37.57 -10.19
C ILE A 494 -0.08 38.12 -10.67
N PHE A 495 -0.02 38.98 -11.66
CA PHE A 495 -1.19 39.42 -12.40
C PHE A 495 -1.46 38.38 -13.46
N CYS A 496 -2.23 37.38 -13.13
CA CYS A 496 -2.76 36.44 -14.11
C CYS A 496 -4.02 37.09 -14.71
N HIS A 497 -3.91 37.59 -15.93
CA HIS A 497 -5.08 38.05 -16.68
C HIS A 497 -5.68 36.87 -17.39
N PHE A 498 -6.83 36.41 -16.91
CA PHE A 498 -7.62 35.37 -17.55
C PHE A 498 -8.84 36.03 -18.18
N VAL A 499 -9.02 35.81 -19.46
CA VAL A 499 -10.22 36.24 -20.18
C VAL A 499 -10.98 34.96 -20.57
N PHE A 500 -12.16 34.77 -20.00
CA PHE A 500 -13.03 33.60 -20.22
C PHE A 500 -14.19 33.97 -21.11
#